data_79f25bb88f4edbbd25cfa57c1ad062d2
#
_entry.id   79f25bb88f4edbbd25cfa57c1ad062d2
#
_cell.length_a   1.000
_cell.length_b   1.000
_cell.length_c   1.000
_cell.angle_alpha   90.00
_cell.angle_beta   90.00
_cell.angle_gamma   90.00
#
_symmetry.space_group_name_H-M   'P 1'
#
loop_
_entity.id
_entity.type
_entity.pdbx_description
1 polymer ?
#
loop_
_entity_poly.entity_id
_entity_poly.type
_entity_poly.pdbx_seq_one_letter_code
_entity_poly.pdbx_strand_id
1 'polypeptide(L)'
;MSILTVVQEVNKKFKSEVIFQGRVKYEQSKNKLKFTSCRLNYMLYGGLPRGKLIEFAGEENSGKTTTALDAVGNAQVLFAQEYEDELKAFEEIPKRNKSQEEAYKHLKARGPLKCLFVDCENTLDEDWAELLGVN
;
A
#
# COMPACT_ATOMS: atom_id res chain seq x y z
N MET A 1 -6.21 -24.69 -34.21
CA MET A 1 -5.29 -24.33 -33.11
C MET A 1 -6.13 -23.88 -31.94
N SER A 2 -5.96 -24.46 -30.77
CA SER A 2 -6.76 -24.04 -29.56
C SER A 2 -6.26 -22.71 -29.04
N ILE A 3 -7.17 -21.86 -28.51
CA ILE A 3 -6.80 -20.61 -27.82
C ILE A 3 -5.78 -20.88 -26.70
N LEU A 4 -5.91 -22.03 -26.04
CA LEU A 4 -4.97 -22.51 -25.02
C LEU A 4 -3.53 -22.60 -25.52
N THR A 5 -3.36 -23.17 -26.71
CA THR A 5 -2.05 -23.36 -27.35
C THR A 5 -1.39 -21.99 -27.65
N VAL A 6 -2.19 -21.05 -28.17
CA VAL A 6 -1.71 -19.69 -28.48
C VAL A 6 -1.27 -18.97 -27.22
N VAL A 7 -2.05 -19.04 -26.12
CA VAL A 7 -1.70 -18.43 -24.82
C VAL A 7 -0.38 -18.99 -24.27
N GLN A 8 -0.21 -20.31 -24.35
CA GLN A 8 1.02 -20.96 -23.89
C GLN A 8 2.24 -20.54 -24.71
N GLU A 9 2.10 -20.47 -26.05
CA GLU A 9 3.20 -20.02 -26.91
C GLU A 9 3.59 -18.56 -26.66
N VAL A 10 2.61 -17.68 -26.46
CA VAL A 10 2.87 -16.27 -26.15
C VAL A 10 3.59 -16.13 -24.80
N ASN A 11 3.09 -16.77 -23.77
CA ASN A 11 3.72 -16.71 -22.44
C ASN A 11 5.13 -17.30 -22.44
N LYS A 12 5.35 -18.39 -23.20
CA LYS A 12 6.68 -18.99 -23.38
C LYS A 12 7.64 -18.03 -24.11
N LYS A 13 7.17 -17.32 -25.13
CA LYS A 13 7.97 -16.39 -25.92
C LYS A 13 8.42 -15.18 -25.09
N PHE A 14 7.57 -14.67 -24.21
CA PHE A 14 7.89 -13.54 -23.34
C PHE A 14 8.53 -13.93 -22.00
N LYS A 15 8.71 -15.24 -21.75
CA LYS A 15 9.23 -15.80 -20.48
C LYS A 15 8.52 -15.24 -19.23
N SER A 16 7.27 -14.85 -19.39
CA SER A 16 6.42 -14.28 -18.34
C SER A 16 4.97 -14.58 -18.67
N GLU A 17 4.12 -14.59 -17.66
CA GLU A 17 2.68 -14.79 -17.81
C GLU A 17 2.01 -13.50 -18.27
N VAL A 18 2.07 -13.21 -19.59
CA VAL A 18 1.53 -11.99 -20.21
C VAL A 18 0.03 -12.11 -20.46
N ILE A 19 -0.43 -13.34 -20.78
CA ILE A 19 -1.85 -13.63 -21.01
C ILE A 19 -2.33 -14.63 -19.96
N PHE A 20 -3.31 -14.21 -19.16
CA PHE A 20 -3.92 -15.02 -18.12
C PHE A 20 -5.20 -15.68 -18.62
N GLN A 21 -5.38 -16.95 -18.29
CA GLN A 21 -6.61 -17.67 -18.55
C GLN A 21 -7.52 -17.63 -17.32
N GLY A 22 -8.73 -17.11 -17.51
CA GLY A 22 -9.73 -17.04 -16.47
C GLY A 22 -9.68 -15.75 -15.65
N ARG A 23 -10.44 -15.73 -14.57
CA ARG A 23 -10.39 -14.62 -13.61
C ARG A 23 -9.02 -14.62 -12.98
N VAL A 24 -8.26 -13.54 -13.19
CA VAL A 24 -7.13 -13.24 -12.33
C VAL A 24 -7.66 -13.39 -10.92
N LYS A 25 -7.14 -14.36 -10.17
CA LYS A 25 -7.36 -14.37 -8.71
C LYS A 25 -6.73 -13.08 -8.24
N TYR A 26 -7.54 -12.05 -8.03
CA TYR A 26 -7.14 -10.94 -7.20
C TYR A 26 -6.80 -11.60 -5.85
N GLU A 27 -5.53 -11.83 -5.61
CA GLU A 27 -5.09 -11.99 -4.25
C GLU A 27 -5.64 -10.75 -3.58
N GLN A 28 -6.66 -10.95 -2.76
CA GLN A 28 -7.12 -9.90 -1.87
C GLN A 28 -5.87 -9.54 -1.10
N SER A 29 -5.23 -8.43 -1.52
CA SER A 29 -3.97 -8.04 -0.92
C SER A 29 -4.27 -7.90 0.56
N LYS A 30 -3.68 -8.77 1.38
CA LYS A 30 -3.84 -8.74 2.84
C LYS A 30 -3.46 -7.36 3.40
N ASN A 31 -2.76 -6.58 2.61
CA ASN A 31 -2.21 -5.28 2.92
C ASN A 31 -2.95 -4.16 2.17
N LYS A 32 -4.22 -3.95 2.50
CA LYS A 32 -4.95 -2.77 2.06
C LYS A 32 -4.83 -1.67 3.10
N LEU A 33 -4.68 -0.45 2.63
CA LEU A 33 -4.76 0.74 3.47
C LEU A 33 -6.23 1.00 3.81
N LYS A 34 -6.55 0.97 5.09
CA LYS A 34 -7.91 1.20 5.57
C LYS A 34 -8.15 2.68 5.84
N PHE A 35 -9.39 3.11 5.67
CA PHE A 35 -9.89 4.38 6.15
C PHE A 35 -10.42 4.25 7.58
N THR A 36 -10.54 5.36 8.28
CA THR A 36 -11.28 5.41 9.55
C THR A 36 -12.76 5.06 9.33
N SER A 37 -13.31 5.40 8.18
CA SER A 37 -14.69 5.07 7.82
C SER A 37 -14.87 3.59 7.47
N CYS A 38 -15.59 2.86 8.32
CA CYS A 38 -15.99 1.46 8.06
C CYS A 38 -16.80 1.31 6.76
N ARG A 39 -17.63 2.33 6.42
CA ARG A 39 -18.42 2.31 5.21
C ARG A 39 -17.58 2.39 3.95
N LEU A 40 -16.57 3.26 3.94
CA LEU A 40 -15.61 3.35 2.82
C LEU A 40 -14.84 2.03 2.67
N ASN A 41 -14.38 1.45 3.77
CA ASN A 41 -13.69 0.16 3.74
C ASN A 41 -14.58 -0.94 3.16
N TYR A 42 -15.85 -0.98 3.53
CA TYR A 42 -16.81 -1.95 2.98
C TYR A 42 -16.99 -1.77 1.47
N MET A 43 -17.21 -0.53 1.01
CA MET A 43 -17.41 -0.20 -0.41
C MET A 43 -16.17 -0.55 -1.26
N LEU A 44 -14.97 -0.43 -0.68
CA LEU A 44 -13.69 -0.71 -1.31
C LEU A 44 -13.17 -2.14 -1.05
N TYR A 45 -14.05 -3.03 -0.59
CA TYR A 45 -13.70 -4.42 -0.30
C TYR A 45 -12.49 -4.56 0.66
N GLY A 46 -12.44 -3.70 1.68
CA GLY A 46 -11.44 -3.73 2.75
C GLY A 46 -10.40 -2.61 2.71
N GLY A 47 -10.53 -1.61 1.84
CA GLY A 47 -9.67 -0.43 1.77
C GLY A 47 -8.97 -0.23 0.43
N LEU A 48 -8.03 0.72 0.39
CA LEU A 48 -7.28 1.07 -0.80
C LEU A 48 -6.21 0.01 -1.12
N PRO A 49 -6.07 -0.41 -2.39
CA PRO A 49 -5.02 -1.32 -2.79
C PRO A 49 -3.66 -0.60 -2.79
N ARG A 50 -2.65 -1.21 -2.19
CA ARG A 50 -1.27 -0.68 -2.22
C ARG A 50 -0.63 -0.85 -3.60
N GLY A 51 0.30 0.06 -3.93
CA GLY A 51 1.03 0.03 -5.20
C GLY A 51 0.17 0.36 -6.42
N LYS A 52 -0.91 1.11 -6.22
CA LYS A 52 -1.80 1.60 -7.29
C LYS A 52 -1.89 3.11 -7.25
N LEU A 53 -2.13 3.71 -8.41
CA LEU A 53 -2.56 5.10 -8.52
C LEU A 53 -4.06 5.14 -8.19
N ILE A 54 -4.44 6.05 -7.30
CA ILE A 54 -5.81 6.24 -6.85
C ILE A 54 -6.18 7.69 -7.06
N GLU A 55 -7.31 7.93 -7.69
CA GLU A 55 -7.84 9.25 -7.93
C GLU A 55 -9.12 9.45 -7.13
N PHE A 56 -9.23 10.57 -6.42
CA PHE A 56 -10.45 11.04 -5.79
C PHE A 56 -11.02 12.18 -6.63
N ALA A 57 -12.10 11.92 -7.36
CA ALA A 57 -12.79 12.90 -8.17
C ALA A 57 -14.14 13.30 -7.54
N GLY A 58 -14.52 14.55 -7.71
CA GLY A 58 -15.78 15.09 -7.19
C GLY A 58 -15.82 16.61 -7.24
N GLU A 59 -16.98 17.18 -6.95
CA GLU A 59 -17.19 18.62 -6.88
C GLU A 59 -16.38 19.28 -5.75
N GLU A 60 -16.29 20.59 -5.76
CA GLU A 60 -15.70 21.35 -4.65
C GLU A 60 -16.40 21.02 -3.33
N ASN A 61 -15.66 21.03 -2.24
CA ASN A 61 -16.15 20.72 -0.89
C ASN A 61 -16.77 19.31 -0.72
N SER A 62 -16.52 18.37 -1.63
CA SER A 62 -17.01 16.99 -1.54
C SER A 62 -16.18 16.09 -0.60
N GLY A 63 -15.19 16.63 0.10
CA GLY A 63 -14.37 15.89 1.06
C GLY A 63 -13.20 15.11 0.45
N LYS A 64 -12.76 15.42 -0.76
CA LYS A 64 -11.62 14.74 -1.44
C LYS A 64 -10.35 14.82 -0.62
N THR A 65 -9.95 16.03 -0.24
CA THR A 65 -8.74 16.28 0.56
C THR A 65 -8.86 15.64 1.94
N THR A 66 -9.99 15.77 2.61
CA THR A 66 -10.27 15.11 3.90
C THR A 66 -10.09 13.60 3.81
N THR A 67 -10.63 12.98 2.74
CA THR A 67 -10.49 11.53 2.52
C THR A 67 -9.03 11.14 2.24
N ALA A 68 -8.29 11.97 1.51
CA ALA A 68 -6.87 11.74 1.25
C ALA A 68 -6.04 11.85 2.54
N LEU A 69 -6.30 12.85 3.38
CA LEU A 69 -5.64 13.03 4.68
C LEU A 69 -5.96 11.88 5.66
N ASP A 70 -7.20 11.41 5.72
CA ASP A 70 -7.57 10.21 6.51
C ASP A 70 -6.78 8.98 6.03
N ALA A 71 -6.60 8.82 4.72
CA ALA A 71 -5.75 7.76 4.18
C ALA A 71 -4.27 7.92 4.59
N VAL A 72 -3.75 9.14 4.57
CA VAL A 72 -2.36 9.42 4.98
C VAL A 72 -2.15 9.12 6.47
N GLY A 73 -3.02 9.59 7.36
CA GLY A 73 -2.93 9.30 8.79
C GLY A 73 -2.95 7.79 9.08
N ASN A 74 -3.88 7.07 8.47
CA ASN A 74 -3.95 5.61 8.61
C ASN A 74 -2.73 4.91 7.99
N ALA A 75 -2.15 5.44 6.92
CA ALA A 75 -0.92 4.90 6.32
C ALA A 75 0.28 5.05 7.27
N GLN A 76 0.43 6.19 7.94
CA GLN A 76 1.51 6.42 8.90
C GLN A 76 1.46 5.43 10.05
N VAL A 77 0.26 5.18 10.61
CA VAL A 77 0.06 4.18 11.67
C VAL A 77 0.40 2.77 11.17
N LEU A 78 -0.09 2.41 9.99
CA LEU A 78 0.18 1.09 9.38
C LEU A 78 1.69 0.89 9.14
N PHE A 79 2.37 1.88 8.59
CA PHE A 79 3.81 1.79 8.29
C PHE A 79 4.68 1.72 9.56
N ALA A 80 4.26 2.39 10.63
CA ALA A 80 4.91 2.26 11.93
C ALA A 80 4.75 0.83 12.48
N GLN A 81 3.55 0.27 12.43
CA GLN A 81 3.28 -1.11 12.86
C GLN A 81 4.06 -2.13 12.03
N GLU A 82 4.03 -2.02 10.71
CA GLU A 82 4.79 -2.91 9.82
C GLU A 82 6.29 -2.88 10.13
N TYR A 83 6.84 -1.69 10.39
CA TYR A 83 8.25 -1.54 10.77
C TYR A 83 8.58 -2.22 12.10
N GLU A 84 7.72 -2.05 13.11
CA GLU A 84 7.90 -2.72 14.40
C GLU A 84 7.82 -4.25 14.28
N ASP A 85 6.87 -4.75 13.49
CA ASP A 85 6.69 -6.18 13.26
C ASP A 85 7.88 -6.77 12.51
N GLU A 86 8.42 -6.06 11.49
CA GLU A 86 9.64 -6.44 10.79
C GLU A 86 10.85 -6.47 11.74
N LEU A 87 10.99 -5.47 12.63
CA LEU A 87 12.08 -5.45 13.62
C LEU A 87 11.99 -6.65 14.58
N LYS A 88 10.81 -6.91 15.14
CA LYS A 88 10.58 -8.04 16.03
C LYS A 88 10.91 -9.36 15.36
N ALA A 89 10.47 -9.54 14.10
CA ALA A 89 10.76 -10.74 13.33
C ALA A 89 12.26 -10.99 13.17
N PHE A 90 13.06 -9.92 13.00
CA PHE A 90 14.52 -10.05 12.98
C PHE A 90 15.12 -10.32 14.38
N GLU A 91 14.55 -9.74 15.42
CA GLU A 91 15.03 -9.89 16.80
C GLU A 91 14.79 -11.32 17.34
N GLU A 92 13.72 -11.97 16.89
CA GLU A 92 13.40 -13.36 17.23
C GLU A 92 14.35 -14.39 16.61
N ILE A 93 15.19 -14.02 15.64
CA ILE A 93 16.17 -14.92 15.03
C ILE A 93 17.39 -15.06 15.96
N PRO A 94 17.62 -16.23 16.60
CA PRO A 94 18.69 -16.41 17.60
C PRO A 94 20.10 -16.24 17.03
N LYS A 95 20.28 -16.56 15.75
CA LYS A 95 21.58 -16.48 15.06
C LYS A 95 21.36 -16.06 13.61
N ARG A 96 21.60 -14.80 13.34
CA ARG A 96 21.48 -14.23 11.99
C ARG A 96 22.68 -14.61 11.13
N ASN A 97 22.43 -14.90 9.85
CA ASN A 97 23.50 -15.00 8.85
C ASN A 97 23.90 -13.58 8.38
N LYS A 98 25.01 -13.49 7.60
CA LYS A 98 25.52 -12.19 7.13
C LYS A 98 24.48 -11.38 6.36
N SER A 99 23.73 -12.02 5.47
CA SER A 99 22.70 -11.35 4.67
C SER A 99 21.54 -10.83 5.53
N GLN A 100 21.12 -11.59 6.55
CA GLN A 100 20.09 -11.17 7.49
C GLN A 100 20.56 -10.02 8.39
N GLU A 101 21.84 -10.01 8.76
CA GLU A 101 22.42 -8.93 9.56
C GLU A 101 22.51 -7.61 8.75
N GLU A 102 22.88 -7.71 7.47
CA GLU A 102 22.88 -6.57 6.55
C GLU A 102 21.44 -6.03 6.34
N ALA A 103 20.47 -6.91 6.11
CA ALA A 103 19.07 -6.53 5.98
C ALA A 103 18.53 -5.85 7.24
N TYR A 104 18.87 -6.36 8.43
CA TYR A 104 18.48 -5.75 9.71
C TYR A 104 19.08 -4.35 9.90
N LYS A 105 20.37 -4.18 9.56
CA LYS A 105 21.01 -2.86 9.60
C LYS A 105 20.35 -1.89 8.62
N HIS A 106 20.04 -2.35 7.43
CA HIS A 106 19.36 -1.55 6.42
C HIS A 106 17.94 -1.15 6.88
N LEU A 107 17.21 -2.08 7.48
CA LEU A 107 15.88 -1.82 8.04
C LEU A 107 15.94 -0.73 9.13
N LYS A 108 16.90 -0.84 10.06
CA LYS A 108 17.10 0.17 11.12
C LYS A 108 17.49 1.55 10.56
N ALA A 109 18.33 1.58 9.54
CA ALA A 109 18.77 2.82 8.90
C ALA A 109 17.61 3.50 8.12
N ARG A 110 16.76 2.71 7.49
CA ARG A 110 15.58 3.20 6.73
C ARG A 110 14.54 3.80 7.66
N GLY A 111 14.28 3.16 8.80
CA GLY A 111 13.13 3.46 9.66
C GLY A 111 11.79 3.07 9.03
N PRO A 112 10.66 3.51 9.60
CA PRO A 112 9.34 3.28 9.03
C PRO A 112 9.17 4.02 7.69
N LEU A 113 8.30 3.51 6.83
CA LEU A 113 7.94 4.20 5.59
C LEU A 113 7.27 5.54 5.91
N LYS A 114 7.54 6.53 5.06
CA LYS A 114 7.00 7.88 5.22
C LYS A 114 5.99 8.18 4.12
N CYS A 115 5.02 9.03 4.43
CA CYS A 115 4.11 9.61 3.45
C CYS A 115 4.66 10.95 2.96
N LEU A 116 4.55 11.21 1.66
CA LEU A 116 4.80 12.50 1.07
C LEU A 116 3.45 13.08 0.61
N PHE A 117 3.09 14.22 1.17
CA PHE A 117 1.94 14.99 0.71
C PHE A 117 2.44 16.19 -0.12
N VAL A 118 1.91 16.36 -1.32
CA VAL A 118 2.24 17.47 -2.21
C VAL A 118 0.99 18.31 -2.40
N ASP A 119 0.96 19.47 -1.77
CA ASP A 119 -0.12 20.44 -1.89
C ASP A 119 0.20 21.45 -2.98
N CYS A 120 -0.42 21.29 -4.16
CA CYS A 120 -0.23 22.20 -5.30
C CYS A 120 -1.08 23.47 -5.20
N GLU A 121 -2.12 23.47 -4.37
CA GLU A 121 -3.06 24.59 -4.20
C GLU A 121 -2.67 25.47 -3.02
N ASN A 122 -1.77 25.01 -2.17
CA ASN A 122 -1.34 25.66 -0.92
C ASN A 122 -2.53 26.00 0.00
N THR A 123 -3.44 25.06 0.12
CA THR A 123 -4.69 25.18 0.90
C THR A 123 -4.75 24.20 2.08
N LEU A 124 -3.66 23.48 2.35
CA LEU A 124 -3.59 22.52 3.43
C LEU A 124 -3.75 23.23 4.77
N ASP A 125 -4.73 22.82 5.54
CA ASP A 125 -4.90 23.18 6.94
C ASP A 125 -4.21 22.11 7.79
N GLU A 126 -3.09 22.50 8.41
CA GLU A 126 -2.26 21.59 9.21
C GLU A 126 -2.99 21.14 10.49
N ASP A 127 -3.74 22.04 11.14
CA ASP A 127 -4.52 21.71 12.34
C ASP A 127 -5.60 20.66 12.01
N TRP A 128 -6.23 20.83 10.84
CA TRP A 128 -7.21 19.86 10.34
C TRP A 128 -6.56 18.51 10.00
N ALA A 129 -5.38 18.52 9.41
CA ALA A 129 -4.65 17.30 9.11
C ALA A 129 -4.26 16.54 10.39
N GLU A 130 -3.81 17.23 11.44
CA GLU A 130 -3.53 16.62 12.74
C GLU A 130 -4.78 15.99 13.36
N LEU A 131 -5.94 16.65 13.28
CA LEU A 131 -7.21 16.09 13.76
C LEU A 131 -7.61 14.80 13.03
N LEU A 132 -7.16 14.64 11.79
CA LEU A 132 -7.36 13.41 10.99
C LEU A 132 -6.26 12.36 11.23
N GLY A 133 -5.34 12.62 12.15
CA GLY A 133 -4.28 11.70 12.56
C GLY A 133 -3.01 11.76 11.71
N VAL A 134 -2.83 12.81 10.91
CA VAL A 134 -1.59 13.05 10.16
C VAL A 134 -0.56 13.68 11.10
N ASN A 135 0.66 13.12 11.15
CA ASN A 135 1.78 13.58 11.96
C ASN A 135 2.96 14.02 11.09
#